data_2afe013cb6fca15ba990f5a008a8067d
#
_entry.id   2afe013cb6fca15ba990f5a008a8067d
#
_cell.length_a   1.000
_cell.length_b   1.000
_cell.length_c   1.000
_cell.angle_alpha   90.00
_cell.angle_beta   90.00
_cell.angle_gamma   90.00
#
_symmetry.space_group_name_H-M   'P 1'
#
loop_
_entity.id
_entity.type
_entity.pdbx_description
1 polymer ?
#
loop_
_entity_poly.entity_id
_entity_poly.type
_entity_poly.pdbx_seq_one_letter_code
_entity_poly.pdbx_strand_id
1 'polypeptide(L)'
;MNYRNTAQIMAVACEFARDLLSAKEAEEDAIPLVAPQSAGRSGSLPELRSFAGEEAELAYVVERARALHAAGTAWKDMAILFRYHRQGERFAQAIGRAGIPYELLGPTQSSRFLPANDSVKILSMHSSKGLEFPVVFLPCLDSMPAPSQEVAAEAKLLYVAMTRAMERLHMTHHARSVFVDRLRAALGVGTAARSGSAPA
;
A
#
# COMPACT_ATOMS: atom_id res chain seq x y z
N MET A 1 -9.14 15.86 12.29
CA MET A 1 -8.74 14.92 11.22
C MET A 1 -7.23 14.98 11.09
N ASN A 2 -6.52 13.93 11.43
CA ASN A 2 -5.05 13.98 11.50
C ASN A 2 -4.50 13.34 10.22
N TYR A 3 -4.21 14.18 9.21
CA TYR A 3 -3.66 13.70 7.93
C TYR A 3 -2.16 13.43 8.10
N ARG A 4 -1.82 12.17 8.39
CA ARG A 4 -0.43 11.73 8.49
C ARG A 4 0.15 11.34 7.15
N ASN A 5 -0.71 11.02 6.17
CA ASN A 5 -0.35 10.66 4.81
C ASN A 5 0.09 11.90 4.01
N THR A 6 0.92 11.69 2.99
CA THR A 6 1.22 12.75 2.03
C THR A 6 0.02 13.04 1.13
N ALA A 7 -0.06 14.27 0.60
CA ALA A 7 -1.11 14.67 -0.32
C ALA A 7 -1.18 13.77 -1.57
N GLN A 8 -0.03 13.29 -2.04
CA GLN A 8 0.07 12.42 -3.21
C GLN A 8 -0.54 11.04 -2.96
N ILE A 9 -0.29 10.43 -1.79
CA ILE A 9 -0.90 9.15 -1.41
C ILE A 9 -2.41 9.29 -1.31
N MET A 10 -2.88 10.34 -0.63
CA MET A 10 -4.31 10.60 -0.48
C MET A 10 -5.00 10.84 -1.82
N ALA A 11 -4.39 11.63 -2.72
CA ALA A 11 -4.94 11.91 -4.02
C ALA A 11 -5.15 10.62 -4.85
N VAL A 12 -4.13 9.74 -4.89
CA VAL A 12 -4.22 8.47 -5.62
C VAL A 12 -5.23 7.53 -4.97
N ALA A 13 -5.28 7.45 -3.63
CA ALA A 13 -6.22 6.59 -2.92
C ALA A 13 -7.68 7.04 -3.14
N CYS A 14 -7.97 8.34 -3.05
CA CYS A 14 -9.30 8.88 -3.30
C CYS A 14 -9.71 8.72 -4.78
N GLU A 15 -8.80 8.95 -5.72
CA GLU A 15 -9.09 8.76 -7.14
C GLU A 15 -9.36 7.29 -7.48
N PHE A 16 -8.60 6.36 -6.90
CA PHE A 16 -8.86 4.94 -7.02
C PHE A 16 -10.24 4.54 -6.51
N ALA A 17 -10.64 5.06 -5.34
CA ALA A 17 -11.91 4.72 -4.68
C ALA A 17 -13.13 5.41 -5.31
N ARG A 18 -12.91 6.48 -6.10
CA ARG A 18 -14.00 7.21 -6.76
C ARG A 18 -14.86 6.26 -7.59
N ASP A 19 -16.16 6.40 -7.52
CA ASP A 19 -17.16 5.60 -8.24
C ASP A 19 -17.20 4.10 -7.86
N LEU A 20 -16.28 3.61 -7.02
CA LEU A 20 -16.33 2.24 -6.50
C LEU A 20 -17.06 2.15 -5.16
N LEU A 21 -17.14 3.25 -4.43
CA LEU A 21 -17.80 3.34 -3.13
C LEU A 21 -19.03 4.22 -3.22
N SER A 22 -20.14 3.76 -2.66
CA SER A 22 -21.32 4.61 -2.43
C SER A 22 -21.03 5.65 -1.33
N ALA A 23 -21.84 6.72 -1.29
CA ALA A 23 -21.73 7.73 -0.23
C ALA A 23 -21.83 7.10 1.18
N LYS A 24 -22.74 6.13 1.37
CA LYS A 24 -22.93 5.42 2.63
C LYS A 24 -21.69 4.62 3.04
N GLU A 25 -21.10 3.87 2.11
CA GLU A 25 -19.88 3.10 2.37
C GLU A 25 -18.67 4.00 2.68
N ALA A 26 -18.61 5.16 2.07
CA ALA A 26 -17.58 6.15 2.36
C ALA A 26 -17.74 6.76 3.75
N GLU A 27 -18.98 7.02 4.20
CA GLU A 27 -19.26 7.57 5.54
C GLU A 27 -18.92 6.59 6.67
N GLU A 28 -19.19 5.30 6.52
CA GLU A 28 -18.95 4.27 7.53
C GLU A 28 -17.48 4.21 8.00
N ASP A 29 -16.52 4.41 7.09
CA ASP A 29 -15.08 4.38 7.40
C ASP A 29 -14.41 5.77 7.24
N ALA A 30 -15.20 6.83 7.14
CA ALA A 30 -14.74 8.21 6.94
C ALA A 30 -13.78 8.37 5.74
N ILE A 31 -14.08 7.66 4.64
CA ILE A 31 -13.32 7.74 3.38
C ILE A 31 -13.72 9.03 2.66
N PRO A 32 -12.81 9.98 2.45
CA PRO A 32 -13.13 11.17 1.66
C PRO A 32 -13.27 10.79 0.18
N LEU A 33 -14.43 11.03 -0.41
CA LEU A 33 -14.68 10.82 -1.85
C LEU A 33 -13.89 11.81 -2.74
N VAL A 34 -13.39 12.88 -2.14
CA VAL A 34 -12.51 13.87 -2.78
C VAL A 34 -11.30 14.07 -1.89
N ALA A 35 -10.11 14.07 -2.48
CA ALA A 35 -8.89 14.33 -1.73
C ALA A 35 -8.96 15.70 -1.05
N PRO A 36 -8.70 15.81 0.25
CA PRO A 36 -8.70 17.08 0.94
C PRO A 36 -7.69 18.04 0.34
N GLN A 37 -8.10 19.27 -0.01
CA GLN A 37 -7.22 20.28 -0.61
C GLN A 37 -6.07 20.71 0.30
N SER A 38 -6.20 20.49 1.61
CA SER A 38 -5.21 20.84 2.63
C SER A 38 -4.55 19.62 3.25
N ALA A 39 -4.45 18.50 2.51
CA ALA A 39 -3.77 17.33 3.01
C ALA A 39 -2.28 17.66 3.19
N GLY A 40 -1.90 17.96 4.38
CA GLY A 40 -0.63 17.99 5.06
C GLY A 40 0.65 18.06 4.20
N ARG A 41 1.55 17.13 4.44
CA ARG A 41 2.89 17.11 3.83
C ARG A 41 2.85 16.70 2.37
N SER A 42 3.63 17.42 1.54
CA SER A 42 3.98 16.95 0.19
C SER A 42 5.00 15.82 0.30
N GLY A 43 4.87 14.79 -0.54
CA GLY A 43 5.75 13.63 -0.54
C GLY A 43 5.96 13.05 -1.94
N SER A 44 6.57 11.87 -2.01
CA SER A 44 6.75 11.16 -3.26
C SER A 44 5.40 10.70 -3.82
N LEU A 45 5.27 10.65 -5.15
CA LEU A 45 4.14 9.97 -5.79
C LEU A 45 4.21 8.48 -5.44
N PRO A 46 3.06 7.83 -5.19
CA PRO A 46 2.98 6.38 -5.13
C PRO A 46 3.54 5.75 -6.41
N GLU A 47 4.25 4.64 -6.26
CA GLU A 47 4.79 3.88 -7.39
C GLU A 47 3.90 2.67 -7.67
N LEU A 48 3.58 2.43 -8.95
CA LEU A 48 2.94 1.18 -9.41
C LEU A 48 3.87 0.53 -10.45
N ARG A 49 4.34 -0.68 -10.16
CA ARG A 49 5.29 -1.41 -11.01
C ARG A 49 4.76 -2.76 -11.44
N SER A 50 4.99 -3.09 -12.72
CA SER A 50 4.64 -4.36 -13.33
C SER A 50 5.86 -5.27 -13.45
N PHE A 51 5.68 -6.56 -13.21
CA PHE A 51 6.72 -7.58 -13.30
C PHE A 51 6.31 -8.71 -14.23
N ALA A 52 7.29 -9.48 -14.72
CA ALA A 52 7.02 -10.62 -15.62
C ALA A 52 6.41 -11.83 -14.88
N GLY A 53 6.50 -11.87 -13.56
CA GLY A 53 5.95 -12.93 -12.72
C GLY A 53 6.20 -12.67 -11.24
N GLU A 54 5.62 -13.51 -10.40
CA GLU A 54 5.64 -13.38 -8.94
C GLU A 54 7.06 -13.38 -8.35
N GLU A 55 7.99 -14.19 -8.90
CA GLU A 55 9.38 -14.24 -8.41
C GLU A 55 10.13 -12.93 -8.66
N ALA A 56 9.91 -12.28 -9.80
CA ALA A 56 10.50 -10.98 -10.09
C ALA A 56 9.93 -9.88 -9.19
N GLU A 57 8.64 -9.97 -8.87
CA GLU A 57 7.95 -9.08 -7.94
C GLU A 57 8.51 -9.24 -6.52
N LEU A 58 8.65 -10.48 -6.03
CA LEU A 58 9.28 -10.79 -4.75
C LEU A 58 10.70 -10.22 -4.65
N ALA A 59 11.53 -10.49 -5.66
CA ALA A 59 12.90 -9.99 -5.71
C ALA A 59 12.95 -8.46 -5.64
N TYR A 60 12.08 -7.78 -6.38
CA TYR A 60 12.00 -6.32 -6.35
C TYR A 60 11.65 -5.79 -4.96
N VAL A 61 10.66 -6.35 -4.28
CA VAL A 61 10.26 -5.88 -2.94
C VAL A 61 11.41 -6.04 -1.94
N VAL A 62 12.11 -7.18 -1.99
CA VAL A 62 13.29 -7.43 -1.14
C VAL A 62 14.39 -6.40 -1.40
N GLU A 63 14.77 -6.21 -2.67
CA GLU A 63 15.83 -5.27 -3.04
C GLU A 63 15.43 -3.82 -2.74
N ARG A 64 14.17 -3.46 -2.93
CA ARG A 64 13.68 -2.11 -2.60
C ARG A 64 13.72 -1.86 -1.10
N ALA A 65 13.32 -2.84 -0.28
CA ALA A 65 13.42 -2.75 1.18
C ALA A 65 14.89 -2.56 1.62
N ARG A 66 15.84 -3.31 1.05
CA ARG A 66 17.28 -3.15 1.31
C ARG A 66 17.78 -1.76 0.93
N ALA A 67 17.41 -1.27 -0.25
CA ALA A 67 17.83 0.04 -0.73
C ALA A 67 17.30 1.16 0.17
N LEU A 68 16.05 1.05 0.65
CA LEU A 68 15.48 2.01 1.59
C LEU A 68 16.18 1.97 2.96
N HIS A 69 16.53 0.77 3.43
CA HIS A 69 17.28 0.62 4.68
C HIS A 69 18.68 1.21 4.56
N ALA A 70 19.37 0.93 3.47
CA ALA A 70 20.69 1.54 3.19
C ALA A 70 20.64 3.07 3.09
N ALA A 71 19.49 3.62 2.70
CA ALA A 71 19.23 5.07 2.68
C ALA A 71 18.75 5.63 4.04
N GLY A 72 18.77 4.82 5.12
CA GLY A 72 18.49 5.25 6.49
C GLY A 72 17.07 4.99 7.00
N THR A 73 16.21 4.29 6.26
CA THR A 73 14.87 3.88 6.76
C THR A 73 15.05 2.67 7.68
N ALA A 74 14.54 2.71 8.91
CA ALA A 74 14.57 1.57 9.82
C ALA A 74 13.67 0.43 9.29
N TRP A 75 14.01 -0.84 9.60
CA TRP A 75 13.18 -1.97 9.18
C TRP A 75 11.76 -1.90 9.74
N LYS A 76 11.61 -1.45 10.98
CA LYS A 76 10.30 -1.28 11.65
C LYS A 76 9.39 -0.25 10.97
N ASP A 77 9.96 0.64 10.17
CA ASP A 77 9.24 1.68 9.44
C ASP A 77 8.68 1.18 8.10
N MET A 78 8.93 -0.09 7.76
CA MET A 78 8.49 -0.74 6.53
C MET A 78 7.44 -1.82 6.82
N ALA A 79 6.36 -1.81 6.03
CA ALA A 79 5.34 -2.84 6.08
C ALA A 79 5.07 -3.44 4.70
N ILE A 80 4.83 -4.74 4.64
CA ILE A 80 4.32 -5.46 3.48
C ILE A 80 2.90 -5.90 3.82
N LEU A 81 1.92 -5.34 3.12
CA LEU A 81 0.51 -5.63 3.34
C LEU A 81 -0.01 -6.53 2.22
N PHE A 82 -0.41 -7.73 2.56
CA PHE A 82 -0.88 -8.74 1.61
C PHE A 82 -2.39 -8.97 1.68
N ARG A 83 -2.99 -9.45 0.58
CA ARG A 83 -4.41 -9.83 0.53
C ARG A 83 -4.64 -11.26 1.04
N TYR A 84 -3.81 -12.22 0.64
CA TYR A 84 -3.93 -13.63 0.97
C TYR A 84 -2.74 -14.15 1.77
N HIS A 85 -2.98 -15.00 2.79
CA HIS A 85 -1.93 -15.52 3.68
C HIS A 85 -0.76 -16.16 2.93
N ARG A 86 -1.03 -16.92 1.87
CA ARG A 86 0.02 -17.51 1.02
C ARG A 86 1.01 -16.46 0.47
N GLN A 87 0.52 -15.27 0.12
CA GLN A 87 1.40 -14.17 -0.32
C GLN A 87 2.29 -13.72 0.84
N GLY A 88 1.71 -13.50 2.02
CA GLY A 88 2.46 -13.12 3.23
C GLY A 88 3.57 -14.11 3.58
N GLU A 89 3.30 -15.42 3.53
CA GLU A 89 4.28 -16.47 3.77
C GLU A 89 5.43 -16.44 2.76
N ARG A 90 5.14 -16.22 1.46
CA ARG A 90 6.16 -16.12 0.41
C ARG A 90 7.04 -14.89 0.60
N PHE A 91 6.46 -13.73 0.93
CA PHE A 91 7.24 -12.53 1.24
C PHE A 91 8.08 -12.73 2.51
N ALA A 92 7.54 -13.35 3.56
CA ALA A 92 8.28 -13.66 4.78
C ALA A 92 9.50 -14.57 4.50
N GLN A 93 9.31 -15.61 3.68
CA GLN A 93 10.41 -16.48 3.26
C GLN A 93 11.46 -15.73 2.43
N ALA A 94 11.06 -14.88 1.49
CA ALA A 94 11.98 -14.12 0.65
C ALA A 94 12.80 -13.10 1.48
N ILE A 95 12.14 -12.36 2.37
CA ILE A 95 12.75 -11.41 3.31
C ILE A 95 13.72 -12.14 4.25
N GLY A 96 13.30 -13.29 4.82
CA GLY A 96 14.15 -14.10 5.69
C GLY A 96 15.38 -14.67 5.01
N ARG A 97 15.24 -15.23 3.77
CA ARG A 97 16.39 -15.69 2.95
C ARG A 97 17.37 -14.56 2.63
N ALA A 98 16.87 -13.34 2.55
CA ALA A 98 17.67 -12.16 2.34
C ALA A 98 18.41 -11.67 3.60
N GLY A 99 18.23 -12.33 4.76
CA GLY A 99 18.81 -11.94 6.03
C GLY A 99 18.19 -10.68 6.65
N ILE A 100 17.00 -10.28 6.18
CA ILE A 100 16.28 -9.11 6.69
C ILE A 100 15.40 -9.55 7.88
N PRO A 101 15.47 -8.86 9.04
CA PRO A 101 14.61 -9.16 10.16
C PRO A 101 13.15 -8.84 9.81
N TYR A 102 12.23 -9.74 10.15
CA TYR A 102 10.80 -9.57 9.90
C TYR A 102 9.91 -10.14 10.98
N GLU A 103 8.68 -9.67 11.03
CA GLU A 103 7.58 -10.22 11.83
C GLU A 103 6.39 -10.47 10.89
N LEU A 104 5.97 -11.74 10.79
CA LEU A 104 4.75 -12.13 10.06
C LEU A 104 3.59 -12.23 11.05
N LEU A 105 2.58 -11.38 10.88
CA LEU A 105 1.34 -11.45 11.63
C LEU A 105 0.35 -12.36 10.90
N GLY A 106 0.13 -13.53 11.45
CA GLY A 106 -0.85 -14.50 10.94
C GLY A 106 -1.80 -14.99 12.03
N PRO A 107 -2.92 -15.61 11.68
CA PRO A 107 -3.91 -16.09 12.63
C PRO A 107 -3.38 -17.22 13.53
N THR A 108 -2.33 -17.91 13.13
CA THR A 108 -1.72 -19.04 13.84
C THR A 108 -0.43 -18.71 14.58
N GLN A 109 0.17 -17.56 14.30
CA GLN A 109 1.35 -17.11 15.03
C GLN A 109 0.90 -16.11 16.09
N SER A 110 0.91 -16.56 17.34
CA SER A 110 0.80 -15.74 18.55
C SER A 110 2.02 -14.79 18.72
N SER A 111 2.74 -14.49 17.66
CA SER A 111 3.80 -13.49 17.70
C SER A 111 3.18 -12.14 18.00
N ARG A 112 3.37 -11.71 19.20
CA ARG A 112 2.96 -10.40 19.70
C ARG A 112 3.57 -9.36 18.76
N PHE A 113 2.72 -8.64 18.02
CA PHE A 113 3.18 -7.49 17.25
C PHE A 113 3.92 -6.56 18.22
N LEU A 114 5.21 -6.40 18.01
CA LEU A 114 6.06 -5.52 18.79
C LEU A 114 6.49 -4.34 17.89
N PRO A 115 5.79 -3.20 17.94
CA PRO A 115 6.11 -2.05 17.09
C PRO A 115 7.55 -1.55 17.27
N ALA A 116 8.14 -1.78 18.44
CA ALA A 116 9.49 -1.34 18.78
C ALA A 116 10.59 -2.20 18.15
N ASN A 117 10.31 -3.45 17.77
CA ASN A 117 11.32 -4.32 17.14
C ASN A 117 11.69 -3.78 15.76
N ASP A 118 12.99 -3.63 15.50
CA ASP A 118 13.49 -3.19 14.20
C ASP A 118 13.45 -4.36 13.19
N SER A 119 12.25 -4.61 12.67
CA SER A 119 11.95 -5.68 11.72
C SER A 119 10.84 -5.24 10.74
N VAL A 120 10.90 -5.72 9.49
CA VAL A 120 9.84 -5.48 8.50
C VAL A 120 8.54 -6.13 8.96
N LYS A 121 7.44 -5.39 8.95
CA LYS A 121 6.12 -5.88 9.37
C LYS A 121 5.39 -6.47 8.17
N ILE A 122 5.06 -7.76 8.22
CA ILE A 122 4.35 -8.48 7.17
C ILE A 122 2.98 -8.89 7.72
N LEU A 123 1.90 -8.29 7.19
CA LEU A 123 0.57 -8.50 7.75
C LEU A 123 -0.51 -8.39 6.66
N SER A 124 -1.70 -8.93 6.95
CA SER A 124 -2.80 -8.81 6.01
C SER A 124 -3.31 -7.36 5.94
N MET A 125 -3.88 -6.97 4.79
CA MET A 125 -4.53 -5.67 4.64
C MET A 125 -5.61 -5.46 5.71
N HIS A 126 -6.36 -6.51 6.10
CA HIS A 126 -7.35 -6.45 7.17
C HIS A 126 -6.72 -6.14 8.54
N SER A 127 -5.59 -6.80 8.85
CA SER A 127 -4.90 -6.60 10.12
C SER A 127 -4.18 -5.25 10.22
N SER A 128 -4.03 -4.56 9.10
CA SER A 128 -3.37 -3.23 9.07
C SER A 128 -4.26 -2.09 9.55
N LYS A 129 -5.56 -2.34 9.78
CA LYS A 129 -6.51 -1.31 10.25
C LYS A 129 -6.02 -0.72 11.57
N GLY A 130 -5.87 0.60 11.62
CA GLY A 130 -5.38 1.34 12.79
C GLY A 130 -3.86 1.44 12.93
N LEU A 131 -3.10 0.74 12.08
CA LEU A 131 -1.64 0.86 12.02
C LEU A 131 -1.23 1.85 10.94
N GLU A 132 -0.03 2.43 11.07
CA GLU A 132 0.53 3.35 10.09
C GLU A 132 2.04 3.11 10.01
N PHE A 133 2.60 3.21 8.78
CA PHE A 133 4.02 2.97 8.53
C PHE A 133 4.58 4.04 7.57
N PRO A 134 5.79 4.55 7.79
CA PRO A 134 6.46 5.44 6.85
C PRO A 134 6.49 4.89 5.43
N VAL A 135 6.77 3.59 5.26
CA VAL A 135 6.85 2.91 3.97
C VAL A 135 5.91 1.71 3.94
N VAL A 136 5.06 1.62 2.93
CA VAL A 136 4.18 0.48 2.71
C VAL A 136 4.41 -0.12 1.32
N PHE A 137 4.52 -1.44 1.28
CA PHE A 137 4.47 -2.24 0.07
C PHE A 137 3.11 -2.93 -0.03
N LEU A 138 2.45 -2.80 -1.17
CA LEU A 138 1.22 -3.50 -1.53
C LEU A 138 1.50 -4.39 -2.75
N PRO A 139 1.96 -5.62 -2.52
CA PRO A 139 2.28 -6.53 -3.63
C PRO A 139 1.08 -7.32 -4.12
N CYS A 140 1.23 -7.95 -5.29
CA CYS A 140 0.27 -8.87 -5.90
C CYS A 140 -1.13 -8.25 -6.10
N LEU A 141 -1.19 -6.97 -6.48
CA LEU A 141 -2.46 -6.25 -6.66
C LEU A 141 -3.31 -6.79 -7.81
N ASP A 142 -2.73 -7.58 -8.70
CA ASP A 142 -3.46 -8.33 -9.71
C ASP A 142 -4.40 -9.40 -9.12
N SER A 143 -4.19 -9.81 -7.87
CA SER A 143 -5.09 -10.71 -7.15
C SER A 143 -6.38 -10.03 -6.63
N MET A 144 -6.53 -8.72 -6.85
CA MET A 144 -7.70 -7.94 -6.41
C MET A 144 -8.44 -7.32 -7.62
N PRO A 145 -9.78 -7.23 -7.57
CA PRO A 145 -10.65 -7.76 -6.51
C PRO A 145 -10.72 -9.28 -6.50
N ALA A 146 -10.94 -9.87 -5.32
CA ALA A 146 -11.13 -11.31 -5.20
C ALA A 146 -12.43 -11.73 -5.92
N PRO A 147 -12.43 -12.81 -6.74
CA PRO A 147 -13.60 -13.18 -7.55
C PRO A 147 -14.86 -13.49 -6.76
N SER A 148 -14.71 -13.90 -5.50
CA SER A 148 -15.82 -14.26 -4.61
C SER A 148 -16.28 -13.13 -3.68
N GLN A 149 -15.67 -11.94 -3.81
CA GLN A 149 -15.95 -10.81 -2.93
C GLN A 149 -16.63 -9.67 -3.70
N GLU A 150 -17.35 -8.85 -2.98
CA GLU A 150 -17.95 -7.65 -3.54
C GLU A 150 -16.86 -6.63 -3.90
N VAL A 151 -16.95 -6.06 -5.11
CA VAL A 151 -15.94 -5.12 -5.63
C VAL A 151 -15.78 -3.90 -4.73
N ALA A 152 -16.88 -3.38 -4.18
CA ALA A 152 -16.85 -2.23 -3.28
C ALA A 152 -16.10 -2.56 -1.96
N ALA A 153 -16.35 -3.75 -1.38
CA ALA A 153 -15.65 -4.19 -0.17
C ALA A 153 -14.13 -4.35 -0.41
N GLU A 154 -13.73 -4.91 -1.54
CA GLU A 154 -12.33 -5.03 -1.93
C GLU A 154 -11.69 -3.66 -2.21
N ALA A 155 -12.42 -2.74 -2.84
CA ALA A 155 -11.96 -1.37 -3.07
C ALA A 155 -11.75 -0.61 -1.75
N LYS A 156 -12.68 -0.74 -0.81
CA LYS A 156 -12.57 -0.20 0.54
C LYS A 156 -11.35 -0.75 1.28
N LEU A 157 -11.12 -2.07 1.18
CA LEU A 157 -9.95 -2.71 1.78
C LEU A 157 -8.65 -2.17 1.20
N LEU A 158 -8.55 -2.05 -0.12
CA LEU A 158 -7.35 -1.54 -0.78
C LEU A 158 -7.13 -0.04 -0.46
N TYR A 159 -8.19 0.77 -0.44
CA TYR A 159 -8.12 2.17 0.00
C TYR A 159 -7.53 2.28 1.41
N VAL A 160 -8.07 1.49 2.37
CA VAL A 160 -7.56 1.47 3.73
C VAL A 160 -6.09 1.06 3.76
N ALA A 161 -5.68 0.04 3.02
CA ALA A 161 -4.29 -0.39 2.94
C ALA A 161 -3.37 0.69 2.36
N MET A 162 -3.78 1.39 1.31
CA MET A 162 -3.02 2.52 0.72
C MET A 162 -2.79 3.64 1.73
N THR A 163 -3.81 3.96 2.52
CA THR A 163 -3.75 5.01 3.55
C THR A 163 -2.97 4.60 4.80
N ARG A 164 -2.44 3.38 4.89
CA ARG A 164 -1.47 2.99 5.94
C ARG A 164 -0.08 3.56 5.67
N ALA A 165 0.21 4.00 4.44
CA ALA A 165 1.48 4.61 4.08
C ALA A 165 1.51 6.09 4.46
N MET A 166 2.47 6.47 5.29
CA MET A 166 2.65 7.87 5.69
C MET A 166 3.47 8.68 4.68
N GLU A 167 4.51 8.09 4.08
CA GLU A 167 5.49 8.80 3.26
C GLU A 167 5.68 8.19 1.87
N ARG A 168 5.75 6.85 1.78
CA ARG A 168 6.03 6.13 0.53
C ARG A 168 5.10 4.93 0.38
N LEU A 169 4.52 4.83 -0.80
CA LEU A 169 3.64 3.72 -1.17
C LEU A 169 4.18 3.05 -2.44
N HIS A 170 4.60 1.80 -2.31
CA HIS A 170 5.07 0.95 -3.39
C HIS A 170 4.00 -0.12 -3.68
N MET A 171 3.41 -0.05 -4.85
CA MET A 171 2.41 -0.98 -5.34
C MET A 171 3.00 -1.83 -6.46
N THR A 172 2.78 -3.14 -6.41
CA THR A 172 3.32 -4.05 -7.43
C THR A 172 2.29 -5.07 -7.89
N HIS A 173 2.49 -5.56 -9.12
CA HIS A 173 1.66 -6.58 -9.74
C HIS A 173 2.45 -7.32 -10.82
N HIS A 174 2.03 -8.54 -11.18
CA HIS A 174 2.61 -9.33 -12.27
C HIS A 174 1.58 -9.78 -13.32
N ALA A 175 0.30 -9.43 -13.12
CA ALA A 175 -0.76 -9.62 -14.10
C ALA A 175 -1.68 -8.39 -14.13
N ARG A 176 -2.67 -8.39 -15.04
CA ARG A 176 -3.66 -7.32 -15.12
C ARG A 176 -4.87 -7.64 -14.24
N SER A 177 -5.45 -6.59 -13.65
CA SER A 177 -6.77 -6.64 -13.01
C SER A 177 -7.45 -5.29 -13.15
N VAL A 178 -8.76 -5.25 -12.87
CA VAL A 178 -9.54 -4.02 -12.89
C VAL A 178 -8.94 -2.98 -11.92
N PHE A 179 -8.47 -3.42 -10.75
CA PHE A 179 -7.88 -2.51 -9.77
C PHE A 179 -6.51 -2.00 -10.22
N VAL A 180 -5.69 -2.83 -10.85
CA VAL A 180 -4.41 -2.40 -11.44
C VAL A 180 -4.63 -1.34 -12.52
N ASP A 181 -5.62 -1.52 -13.39
CA ASP A 181 -5.93 -0.55 -14.44
C ASP A 181 -6.46 0.76 -13.86
N ARG A 182 -7.29 0.72 -12.81
CA ARG A 182 -7.74 1.93 -12.08
C ARG A 182 -6.62 2.65 -11.35
N LEU A 183 -5.72 1.93 -10.70
CA LEU A 183 -4.55 2.53 -10.05
C LEU A 183 -3.65 3.24 -11.06
N ARG A 184 -3.49 2.66 -12.25
CA ARG A 184 -2.74 3.27 -13.33
C ARG A 184 -3.38 4.59 -13.80
N ALA A 185 -4.70 4.62 -13.92
CA ALA A 185 -5.45 5.83 -14.24
C ALA A 185 -5.33 6.89 -13.12
N ALA A 186 -5.47 6.48 -11.86
CA ALA A 186 -5.35 7.37 -10.70
C ALA A 186 -3.95 8.02 -10.59
N LEU A 187 -2.90 7.28 -10.92
CA LEU A 187 -1.53 7.81 -10.97
C LEU A 187 -1.32 8.80 -12.12
N GLY A 188 -1.99 8.62 -13.26
CA GLY A 188 -1.98 9.57 -14.38
C GLY A 188 -2.59 10.93 -14.02
N VAL A 189 -3.67 10.94 -13.25
CA VAL A 189 -4.28 12.18 -12.72
C VAL A 189 -3.35 12.87 -11.72
N GLY A 190 -2.62 12.12 -10.89
CA GLY A 190 -1.66 12.68 -9.94
C GLY A 190 -0.47 13.39 -10.59
N THR A 191 -0.07 13.02 -11.82
CA THR A 191 0.99 13.69 -12.57
C THR A 191 0.53 15.00 -13.22
N ALA A 192 -0.72 15.10 -13.65
CA ALA A 192 -1.27 16.32 -14.26
C ALA A 192 -1.34 17.51 -13.27
N ALA A 193 -1.56 17.24 -11.98
CA ALA A 193 -1.60 18.28 -10.94
C ALA A 193 -0.24 18.97 -10.68
N ARG A 194 0.89 18.39 -11.11
CA ARG A 194 2.23 19.00 -10.98
C ARG A 194 2.64 19.90 -12.14
N SER A 195 2.03 19.74 -13.31
CA SER A 195 2.37 20.55 -14.49
C SER A 195 1.63 21.89 -14.56
N GLY A 196 0.67 22.12 -13.66
CA GLY A 196 -0.17 23.33 -13.63
C GLY A 196 0.31 24.47 -12.74
N SER A 197 1.43 24.35 -12.03
CA SER A 197 1.96 25.42 -11.16
C SER A 197 3.33 25.90 -11.64
N ALA A 198 3.40 26.50 -12.82
CA ALA A 198 4.45 27.42 -13.16
C ALA A 198 3.87 28.85 -13.02
N PRO A 199 4.40 29.71 -12.14
CA PRO A 199 3.99 31.11 -12.12
C PRO A 199 4.57 31.83 -13.34
N ALA A 200 3.72 32.63 -13.94
CA ALA A 200 4.13 33.67 -14.86
C ALA A 200 4.87 34.79 -14.11
#